data_af86eddc5d8bbd01cfecee593bb07665
#
_entry.id   af86eddc5d8bbd01cfecee593bb07665
#
_cell.length_a   1.000
_cell.length_b   1.000
_cell.length_c   1.000
_cell.angle_alpha   90.00
_cell.angle_beta   90.00
_cell.angle_gamma   90.00
#
_symmetry.space_group_name_H-M   'P 1'
#
loop_
_entity.id
_entity.type
_entity.pdbx_description
1 polymer ?
#
loop_
_entity_poly.entity_id
_entity_poly.type
_entity_poly.pdbx_seq_one_letter_code
_entity_poly.pdbx_strand_id
1 'polypeptide(L)'
;VFTATGEEIVRADVQAEAVFVVLSPHPDRALEMVAHLRLAFTGNVIAVGEASESRVILQALQIGADHYIDEAKLESGVEAVWTRILNRNTRPSPLAPVTAVLSASGGSGASTVATNLAVCLARARGPCALIDFHAGRGDLAALLDLKPQFTLTDLCRNEKRLDRAMFQKSLSDHASGVRLLAASPHLADARLATVHGVAQILAMARKSFPQVVVDLEDCFHDEQVLLLQQASDILLVCRLDFTSLRKTCQILDYFVKLDIPRSQVQLVVNQYGQPGELPIKDAEDALGQRLTLFIPHDPKTVRRANNAGIPIVLSEPHSKVAQSLEQLARGEFERPPTSSSFFSRAWSASSIGFRKRAAST
;
A
#
# COMPACT_ATOMS: atom_id res chain seq x y z
N VAL A 1 -8.35 33.91 -10.42
CA VAL A 1 -8.46 33.96 -11.88
C VAL A 1 -7.48 35.03 -12.36
N PHE A 2 -6.45 34.65 -13.09
CA PHE A 2 -5.53 35.59 -13.74
C PHE A 2 -5.88 35.60 -15.23
N THR A 3 -6.08 36.77 -15.79
CA THR A 3 -6.14 36.97 -17.23
C THR A 3 -4.73 37.32 -17.71
N ALA A 4 -4.14 36.47 -18.54
CA ALA A 4 -2.84 36.72 -19.15
C ALA A 4 -2.93 36.45 -20.64
N THR A 5 -2.07 37.08 -21.41
CA THR A 5 -1.90 36.73 -22.84
C THR A 5 -1.24 35.35 -22.93
N GLY A 6 -1.56 34.56 -23.97
CA GLY A 6 -1.07 33.20 -24.09
C GLY A 6 0.46 33.05 -24.05
N GLU A 7 1.21 34.07 -24.47
CA GLU A 7 2.68 34.09 -24.38
C GLU A 7 3.17 34.26 -22.94
N GLU A 8 2.43 34.91 -22.06
CA GLU A 8 2.76 35.10 -20.66
C GLU A 8 2.48 33.82 -19.85
N ILE A 9 1.44 33.05 -20.20
CA ILE A 9 1.12 31.78 -19.55
C ILE A 9 2.17 30.71 -19.85
N VAL A 10 2.72 30.67 -21.05
CA VAL A 10 3.77 29.74 -21.48
C VAL A 10 5.12 30.06 -20.83
N ARG A 11 5.37 31.34 -20.50
CA ARG A 11 6.63 31.79 -19.86
C ARG A 11 6.60 31.77 -18.32
N ALA A 12 5.42 31.82 -17.75
CA ALA A 12 5.27 31.76 -16.29
C ALA A 12 5.12 30.29 -15.86
N ASP A 13 5.91 29.90 -14.88
CA ASP A 13 5.78 28.60 -14.18
C ASP A 13 4.48 28.62 -13.34
N VAL A 14 3.32 28.75 -14.02
CA VAL A 14 2.00 28.86 -13.39
C VAL A 14 1.52 27.48 -13.04
N GLN A 15 1.55 27.16 -11.76
CA GLN A 15 0.85 25.99 -11.21
C GLN A 15 -0.67 26.23 -11.26
N ALA A 16 -1.27 25.97 -12.42
CA ALA A 16 -2.71 26.00 -12.62
C ALA A 16 -3.24 24.60 -12.92
N GLU A 17 -4.43 24.28 -12.41
CA GLU A 17 -5.08 22.98 -12.67
C GLU A 17 -5.81 22.99 -14.02
N ALA A 18 -6.24 24.15 -14.49
CA ALA A 18 -6.93 24.33 -15.76
C ALA A 18 -6.67 25.72 -16.37
N VAL A 19 -6.65 25.77 -17.70
CA VAL A 19 -6.56 27.01 -18.49
C VAL A 19 -7.77 27.09 -19.43
N PHE A 20 -8.45 28.24 -19.43
CA PHE A 20 -9.55 28.51 -20.32
C PHE A 20 -9.05 29.35 -21.51
N VAL A 21 -9.31 28.89 -22.73
CA VAL A 21 -8.98 29.60 -23.98
C VAL A 21 -10.28 30.01 -24.64
N VAL A 22 -10.54 31.33 -24.69
CA VAL A 22 -11.72 31.89 -25.35
C VAL A 22 -11.44 32.02 -26.87
N LEU A 23 -12.29 31.38 -27.67
CA LEU A 23 -12.12 31.29 -29.12
C LEU A 23 -12.69 32.50 -29.83
N SER A 24 -13.67 33.19 -29.27
CA SER A 24 -14.29 34.39 -29.84
C SER A 24 -13.43 35.63 -29.56
N PRO A 25 -13.30 36.60 -30.49
CA PRO A 25 -13.84 36.64 -31.86
C PRO A 25 -12.89 36.07 -32.92
N HIS A 26 -11.72 35.54 -32.57
CA HIS A 26 -10.67 35.09 -33.50
C HIS A 26 -10.34 33.59 -33.29
N PRO A 27 -11.20 32.66 -33.77
CA PRO A 27 -11.08 31.24 -33.49
C PRO A 27 -9.75 30.62 -33.98
N ASP A 28 -9.27 31.00 -35.17
CA ASP A 28 -8.04 30.44 -35.74
C ASP A 28 -6.82 30.72 -34.85
N ARG A 29 -6.69 31.94 -34.35
CA ARG A 29 -5.59 32.36 -33.48
C ARG A 29 -5.66 31.73 -32.11
N ALA A 30 -6.86 31.53 -31.57
CA ALA A 30 -7.09 30.87 -30.32
C ALA A 30 -6.86 29.36 -30.43
N LEU A 31 -7.15 28.72 -31.53
CA LEU A 31 -6.84 27.34 -31.82
C LEU A 31 -5.32 27.08 -31.86
N GLU A 32 -4.54 27.98 -32.49
CA GLU A 32 -3.07 27.92 -32.41
C GLU A 32 -2.58 28.00 -30.97
N MET A 33 -3.21 28.81 -30.13
CA MET A 33 -2.89 28.91 -28.71
C MET A 33 -3.20 27.62 -27.95
N VAL A 34 -4.32 26.94 -28.24
CA VAL A 34 -4.64 25.61 -27.67
C VAL A 34 -3.52 24.62 -27.99
N ALA A 35 -3.04 24.60 -29.26
CA ALA A 35 -1.94 23.71 -29.65
C ALA A 35 -0.64 24.01 -28.91
N HIS A 36 -0.27 25.27 -28.76
CA HIS A 36 0.92 25.65 -27.99
C HIS A 36 0.81 25.35 -26.52
N LEU A 37 -0.33 25.63 -25.89
CA LEU A 37 -0.57 25.27 -24.47
C LEU A 37 -0.47 23.77 -24.26
N ARG A 38 -0.96 22.97 -25.20
CA ARG A 38 -0.89 21.51 -25.07
C ARG A 38 0.54 20.95 -25.03
N LEU A 39 1.48 21.63 -25.67
CA LEU A 39 2.90 21.25 -25.65
C LEU A 39 3.61 21.64 -24.35
N ALA A 40 3.17 22.71 -23.69
CA ALA A 40 3.86 23.28 -22.52
C ALA A 40 3.10 23.11 -21.19
N PHE A 41 1.81 22.81 -21.24
CA PHE A 41 0.93 22.75 -20.07
C PHE A 41 0.37 21.33 -19.84
N THR A 42 0.59 20.79 -18.63
CA THR A 42 0.16 19.44 -18.26
C THR A 42 -1.25 19.38 -17.65
N GLY A 43 -1.85 20.52 -17.28
CA GLY A 43 -3.21 20.63 -16.75
C GLY A 43 -4.29 20.53 -17.85
N ASN A 44 -5.54 20.82 -17.48
CA ASN A 44 -6.67 20.77 -18.40
C ASN A 44 -6.75 22.04 -19.25
N VAL A 45 -6.83 21.88 -20.58
CA VAL A 45 -7.05 22.97 -21.53
C VAL A 45 -8.52 22.97 -21.93
N ILE A 46 -9.24 24.05 -21.63
CA ILE A 46 -10.68 24.17 -21.86
C ILE A 46 -10.91 25.28 -22.92
N ALA A 47 -11.47 24.90 -24.05
CA ALA A 47 -11.88 25.83 -25.09
C ALA A 47 -13.29 26.37 -24.78
N VAL A 48 -13.49 27.68 -25.00
CA VAL A 48 -14.77 28.36 -24.81
C VAL A 48 -15.12 29.11 -26.12
N GLY A 49 -16.31 28.85 -26.67
CA GLY A 49 -16.76 29.48 -27.88
C GLY A 49 -18.21 29.13 -28.23
N GLU A 50 -18.68 29.54 -29.42
CA GLU A 50 -20.07 29.29 -29.85
C GLU A 50 -20.32 27.80 -30.13
N ALA A 51 -21.42 27.25 -29.59
CA ALA A 51 -21.82 25.86 -29.83
C ALA A 51 -22.36 25.62 -31.25
N SER A 52 -22.69 26.68 -31.99
CA SER A 52 -23.17 26.62 -33.38
C SER A 52 -22.11 26.15 -34.36
N GLU A 53 -20.82 26.38 -34.07
CA GLU A 53 -19.71 26.06 -34.93
C GLU A 53 -19.10 24.68 -34.71
N SER A 54 -19.80 23.63 -35.11
CA SER A 54 -19.37 22.23 -34.92
C SER A 54 -17.96 21.93 -35.43
N ARG A 55 -17.51 22.64 -36.48
CA ARG A 55 -16.16 22.51 -37.06
C ARG A 55 -15.09 23.00 -36.08
N VAL A 56 -15.31 24.13 -35.45
CA VAL A 56 -14.38 24.74 -34.47
C VAL A 56 -14.31 23.89 -33.22
N ILE A 57 -15.45 23.34 -32.76
CA ILE A 57 -15.50 22.40 -31.64
C ILE A 57 -14.61 21.17 -31.88
N LEU A 58 -14.80 20.52 -33.04
CA LEU A 58 -14.01 19.33 -33.42
C LEU A 58 -12.52 19.66 -33.55
N GLN A 59 -12.20 20.79 -34.16
CA GLN A 59 -10.83 21.25 -34.31
C GLN A 59 -10.16 21.52 -32.94
N ALA A 60 -10.84 22.22 -32.02
CA ALA A 60 -10.32 22.49 -30.68
C ALA A 60 -10.00 21.19 -29.92
N LEU A 61 -10.89 20.18 -29.98
CA LEU A 61 -10.68 18.89 -29.35
C LEU A 61 -9.55 18.07 -30.01
N GLN A 62 -9.42 18.12 -31.35
CA GLN A 62 -8.37 17.42 -32.09
C GLN A 62 -6.97 17.97 -31.85
N ILE A 63 -6.83 19.27 -31.65
CA ILE A 63 -5.55 19.93 -31.42
C ILE A 63 -5.14 19.91 -29.94
N GLY A 64 -6.00 19.40 -29.04
CA GLY A 64 -5.61 19.10 -27.65
C GLY A 64 -6.38 19.83 -26.56
N ALA A 65 -7.54 20.45 -26.85
CA ALA A 65 -8.46 20.85 -25.80
C ALA A 65 -9.10 19.63 -25.16
N ASP A 66 -9.11 19.60 -23.83
CA ASP A 66 -9.73 18.50 -23.06
C ASP A 66 -11.26 18.63 -22.98
N HIS A 67 -11.75 19.87 -23.03
CA HIS A 67 -13.17 20.22 -22.96
C HIS A 67 -13.50 21.41 -23.82
N TYR A 68 -14.77 21.48 -24.27
CA TYR A 68 -15.35 22.62 -24.92
C TYR A 68 -16.56 23.12 -24.16
N ILE A 69 -16.68 24.42 -23.94
CA ILE A 69 -17.82 25.08 -23.27
C ILE A 69 -18.47 26.06 -24.22
N ASP A 70 -19.80 26.00 -24.31
CA ASP A 70 -20.61 26.98 -25.01
C ASP A 70 -20.57 28.31 -24.24
N GLU A 71 -20.09 29.39 -24.91
CA GLU A 71 -20.02 30.73 -24.28
C GLU A 71 -21.40 31.27 -23.86
N ALA A 72 -22.48 30.85 -24.54
CA ALA A 72 -23.86 31.22 -24.16
C ALA A 72 -24.30 30.58 -22.86
N LYS A 73 -23.62 29.51 -22.40
CA LYS A 73 -23.92 28.75 -21.17
C LYS A 73 -22.68 28.61 -20.26
N LEU A 74 -21.90 29.68 -20.16
CA LEU A 74 -20.60 29.67 -19.54
C LEU A 74 -20.67 29.17 -18.06
N GLU A 75 -21.58 29.68 -17.25
CA GLU A 75 -21.70 29.30 -15.82
C GLU A 75 -21.97 27.80 -15.65
N SER A 76 -23.02 27.29 -16.29
CA SER A 76 -23.37 25.87 -16.20
C SER A 76 -22.33 24.97 -16.87
N GLY A 77 -21.68 25.45 -17.92
CA GLY A 77 -20.59 24.79 -18.62
C GLY A 77 -19.35 24.64 -17.74
N VAL A 78 -18.96 25.70 -17.06
CA VAL A 78 -17.84 25.70 -16.10
C VAL A 78 -18.13 24.75 -14.93
N GLU A 79 -19.32 24.82 -14.33
CA GLU A 79 -19.71 23.89 -13.25
C GLU A 79 -19.65 22.42 -13.69
N ALA A 80 -20.17 22.12 -14.89
CA ALA A 80 -20.17 20.77 -15.43
C ALA A 80 -18.75 20.26 -15.74
N VAL A 81 -17.91 21.13 -16.32
CA VAL A 81 -16.51 20.80 -16.62
C VAL A 81 -15.70 20.70 -15.33
N TRP A 82 -15.91 21.62 -14.37
CA TRP A 82 -15.24 21.59 -13.07
C TRP A 82 -15.60 20.32 -12.29
N THR A 83 -16.87 19.97 -12.25
CA THR A 83 -17.35 18.71 -11.68
C THR A 83 -16.72 17.50 -12.38
N ARG A 84 -16.53 17.56 -13.71
CA ARG A 84 -15.82 16.51 -14.46
C ARG A 84 -14.32 16.50 -14.21
N ILE A 85 -13.66 17.64 -14.04
CA ILE A 85 -12.24 17.75 -13.69
C ILE A 85 -12.02 17.25 -12.27
N LEU A 86 -12.85 17.67 -11.32
CA LEU A 86 -12.85 17.15 -9.96
C LEU A 86 -13.16 15.64 -9.93
N ASN A 87 -14.08 15.16 -10.76
CA ASN A 87 -14.38 13.76 -10.96
C ASN A 87 -13.35 13.04 -11.85
N ARG A 88 -12.55 13.73 -12.68
CA ARG A 88 -11.41 13.18 -13.45
C ARG A 88 -10.11 13.21 -12.66
N ASN A 89 -9.98 14.07 -11.69
CA ASN A 89 -9.03 13.89 -10.60
C ASN A 89 -9.42 12.68 -9.71
N THR A 90 -10.63 12.14 -9.84
CA THR A 90 -10.96 10.73 -9.83
C THR A 90 -10.74 10.08 -11.22
N ARG A 91 -9.58 10.18 -11.87
CA ARG A 91 -9.03 8.98 -12.56
C ARG A 91 -9.23 7.87 -11.56
N PRO A 92 -9.71 6.66 -11.94
CA PRO A 92 -9.68 5.57 -10.98
C PRO A 92 -8.25 5.59 -10.44
N SER A 93 -8.11 6.16 -9.24
CA SER A 93 -6.80 6.35 -8.60
C SER A 93 -6.23 4.96 -8.65
N PRO A 94 -5.04 4.72 -9.27
CA PRO A 94 -4.55 3.38 -9.39
C PRO A 94 -4.79 2.78 -8.02
N LEU A 95 -5.63 1.73 -7.98
CA LEU A 95 -6.14 1.17 -6.73
C LEU A 95 -4.99 1.14 -5.74
N ALA A 96 -5.16 1.67 -4.54
CA ALA A 96 -4.06 1.80 -3.59
C ALA A 96 -3.22 0.53 -3.53
N PRO A 97 -1.91 0.62 -3.49
CA PRO A 97 -1.06 -0.55 -3.30
C PRO A 97 -1.40 -1.22 -1.97
N VAL A 98 -1.40 -2.54 -1.99
CA VAL A 98 -1.64 -3.38 -0.83
C VAL A 98 -0.33 -3.99 -0.39
N THR A 99 0.09 -3.72 0.83
CA THR A 99 1.22 -4.41 1.46
C THR A 99 0.70 -5.47 2.42
N ALA A 100 0.87 -6.73 2.07
CA ALA A 100 0.57 -7.85 2.97
C ALA A 100 1.78 -8.12 3.87
N VAL A 101 1.55 -8.23 5.17
CA VAL A 101 2.59 -8.58 6.14
C VAL A 101 2.25 -9.95 6.72
N LEU A 102 3.18 -10.88 6.62
CA LEU A 102 2.98 -12.27 6.99
C LEU A 102 4.13 -12.76 7.87
N SER A 103 3.81 -13.52 8.89
CA SER A 103 4.79 -14.18 9.76
C SER A 103 5.20 -15.53 9.19
N ALA A 104 6.49 -15.80 9.09
CA ALA A 104 6.96 -17.16 8.77
C ALA A 104 6.82 -18.14 9.94
N SER A 105 6.79 -17.62 11.16
CA SER A 105 6.62 -18.42 12.37
C SER A 105 6.06 -17.58 13.50
N GLY A 106 5.28 -18.18 14.37
CA GLY A 106 4.74 -17.49 15.55
C GLY A 106 5.81 -16.72 16.33
N GLY A 107 5.50 -15.50 16.73
CA GLY A 107 6.43 -14.62 17.44
C GLY A 107 7.52 -13.97 16.60
N SER A 108 7.47 -14.04 15.27
CA SER A 108 8.39 -13.32 14.38
C SER A 108 8.16 -11.80 14.39
N GLY A 109 7.02 -11.32 14.92
CA GLY A 109 6.72 -9.90 15.10
C GLY A 109 6.08 -9.22 13.89
N ALA A 110 5.40 -9.98 13.00
CA ALA A 110 4.71 -9.44 11.83
C ALA A 110 3.72 -8.34 12.18
N SER A 111 2.84 -8.53 13.18
CA SER A 111 1.86 -7.53 13.63
C SER A 111 2.52 -6.24 14.13
N THR A 112 3.65 -6.34 14.83
CA THR A 112 4.44 -5.16 15.23
C THR A 112 5.00 -4.44 14.01
N VAL A 113 5.52 -5.17 13.01
CA VAL A 113 5.99 -4.60 11.74
C VAL A 113 4.83 -3.95 10.99
N ALA A 114 3.70 -4.63 10.83
CA ALA A 114 2.51 -4.13 10.13
C ALA A 114 1.99 -2.82 10.74
N THR A 115 1.86 -2.79 12.08
CA THR A 115 1.39 -1.59 12.81
C THR A 115 2.31 -0.40 12.58
N ASN A 116 3.62 -0.58 12.78
CA ASN A 116 4.58 0.51 12.64
C ASN A 116 4.75 0.95 11.17
N LEU A 117 4.73 0.01 10.22
CA LEU A 117 4.72 0.32 8.80
C LEU A 117 3.51 1.18 8.41
N ALA A 118 2.31 0.80 8.86
CA ALA A 118 1.10 1.57 8.59
C ALA A 118 1.20 3.00 9.16
N VAL A 119 1.77 3.18 10.35
CA VAL A 119 2.02 4.52 10.94
C VAL A 119 3.01 5.32 10.10
N CYS A 120 4.13 4.73 9.68
CA CYS A 120 5.11 5.40 8.83
C CYS A 120 4.50 5.80 7.48
N LEU A 121 3.73 4.92 6.84
CA LEU A 121 3.04 5.20 5.58
C LEU A 121 1.98 6.31 5.75
N ALA A 122 1.21 6.27 6.85
CA ALA A 122 0.20 7.30 7.13
C ALA A 122 0.83 8.68 7.29
N ARG A 123 1.98 8.78 7.95
CA ARG A 123 2.72 10.04 8.12
C ARG A 123 3.35 10.55 6.82
N ALA A 124 3.80 9.64 5.96
CA ALA A 124 4.53 10.01 4.74
C ALA A 124 3.61 10.27 3.53
N ARG A 125 2.49 9.56 3.42
CA ARG A 125 1.67 9.50 2.19
C ARG A 125 0.18 9.78 2.41
N GLY A 126 -0.22 10.18 3.62
CA GLY A 126 -1.63 10.38 3.99
C GLY A 126 -2.28 9.13 4.57
N PRO A 127 -3.58 9.18 4.94
CA PRO A 127 -4.24 8.14 5.74
C PRO A 127 -4.00 6.73 5.20
N CYS A 128 -3.68 5.78 6.10
CA CYS A 128 -3.40 4.39 5.76
C CYS A 128 -4.47 3.48 6.37
N ALA A 129 -5.08 2.61 5.54
CA ALA A 129 -5.91 1.54 6.07
C ALA A 129 -5.02 0.41 6.59
N LEU A 130 -5.25 -0.01 7.83
CA LEU A 130 -4.62 -1.18 8.43
C LEU A 130 -5.72 -2.21 8.70
N ILE A 131 -5.57 -3.42 8.14
CA ILE A 131 -6.57 -4.48 8.27
C ILE A 131 -5.94 -5.64 9.06
N ASP A 132 -6.57 -5.96 10.18
CA ASP A 132 -6.19 -7.12 11.01
C ASP A 132 -6.93 -8.36 10.52
N PHE A 133 -6.18 -9.29 9.93
CA PHE A 133 -6.72 -10.53 9.38
C PHE A 133 -6.39 -11.76 10.25
N HIS A 134 -6.23 -11.55 11.57
CA HIS A 134 -6.04 -12.62 12.56
C HIS A 134 -7.38 -13.01 13.16
N ALA A 135 -7.97 -14.07 12.66
CA ALA A 135 -9.31 -14.48 13.06
C ALA A 135 -9.39 -14.90 14.54
N GLY A 136 -10.00 -14.03 15.37
CA GLY A 136 -10.18 -14.24 16.79
C GLY A 136 -8.90 -14.11 17.64
N ARG A 137 -7.81 -13.61 17.09
CA ARG A 137 -6.51 -13.43 17.76
C ARG A 137 -5.81 -12.13 17.42
N GLY A 138 -6.56 -11.16 16.84
CA GLY A 138 -5.97 -9.91 16.38
C GLY A 138 -5.49 -9.04 17.54
N ASP A 139 -4.26 -8.59 17.44
CA ASP A 139 -3.60 -7.76 18.45
C ASP A 139 -3.43 -6.28 18.01
N LEU A 140 -3.77 -5.93 16.75
CA LEU A 140 -3.51 -4.59 16.22
C LEU A 140 -4.25 -3.50 16.99
N ALA A 141 -5.47 -3.78 17.47
CA ALA A 141 -6.21 -2.85 18.30
C ALA A 141 -5.48 -2.53 19.62
N ALA A 142 -4.89 -3.56 20.25
CA ALA A 142 -4.10 -3.39 21.47
C ALA A 142 -2.77 -2.65 21.20
N LEU A 143 -2.11 -2.93 20.06
CA LEU A 143 -0.87 -2.27 19.65
C LEU A 143 -1.05 -0.78 19.32
N LEU A 144 -2.31 -0.33 19.12
CA LEU A 144 -2.68 1.05 18.82
C LEU A 144 -3.49 1.71 19.96
N ASP A 145 -3.70 1.04 21.08
CA ASP A 145 -4.59 1.45 22.20
C ASP A 145 -5.99 1.86 21.70
N LEU A 146 -6.54 1.09 20.75
CA LEU A 146 -7.87 1.32 20.18
C LEU A 146 -8.91 0.36 20.76
N LYS A 147 -10.17 0.81 20.81
CA LYS A 147 -11.33 0.01 21.21
C LYS A 147 -12.34 -0.03 20.05
N PRO A 148 -12.15 -0.93 19.07
CA PRO A 148 -13.00 -1.05 17.91
C PRO A 148 -14.45 -1.34 18.28
N GLN A 149 -15.40 -0.64 17.66
CA GLN A 149 -16.83 -0.92 17.80
C GLN A 149 -17.30 -1.99 16.81
N PHE A 150 -16.62 -2.08 15.68
CA PHE A 150 -16.92 -3.03 14.61
C PHE A 150 -15.65 -3.74 14.18
N THR A 151 -15.81 -4.92 13.63
CA THR A 151 -14.74 -5.82 13.22
C THR A 151 -14.88 -6.21 11.76
N LEU A 152 -13.84 -6.82 11.18
CA LEU A 152 -13.85 -7.39 9.84
C LEU A 152 -15.01 -8.39 9.67
N THR A 153 -15.25 -9.23 10.66
CA THR A 153 -16.30 -10.24 10.59
C THR A 153 -17.70 -9.64 10.64
N ASP A 154 -17.90 -8.50 11.29
CA ASP A 154 -19.16 -7.78 11.26
C ASP A 154 -19.49 -7.28 9.84
N LEU A 155 -18.47 -6.83 9.11
CA LEU A 155 -18.63 -6.46 7.70
C LEU A 155 -18.95 -7.68 6.84
N CYS A 156 -18.23 -8.80 7.02
CA CYS A 156 -18.50 -10.04 6.30
C CYS A 156 -19.92 -10.60 6.55
N ARG A 157 -20.42 -10.53 7.79
CA ARG A 157 -21.83 -10.90 8.10
C ARG A 157 -22.85 -10.06 7.33
N ASN A 158 -22.49 -8.83 6.98
CA ASN A 158 -23.36 -7.89 6.30
C ASN A 158 -22.94 -7.64 4.85
N GLU A 159 -22.20 -8.56 4.21
CA GLU A 159 -21.63 -8.41 2.87
C GLU A 159 -22.63 -7.96 1.79
N LYS A 160 -23.90 -8.40 1.88
CA LYS A 160 -24.97 -8.02 0.93
C LYS A 160 -25.37 -6.54 1.02
N ARG A 161 -25.08 -5.87 2.14
CA ARG A 161 -25.40 -4.46 2.40
C ARG A 161 -24.16 -3.61 2.56
N LEU A 162 -22.99 -4.22 2.35
CA LEU A 162 -21.70 -3.56 2.55
C LEU A 162 -21.53 -2.47 1.50
N ASP A 163 -21.53 -1.23 1.96
CA ASP A 163 -21.27 -0.03 1.18
C ASP A 163 -20.10 0.76 1.75
N ARG A 164 -19.72 1.84 1.06
CA ARG A 164 -18.61 2.70 1.47
C ARG A 164 -18.84 3.35 2.82
N ALA A 165 -20.07 3.75 3.13
CA ALA A 165 -20.39 4.43 4.39
C ALA A 165 -20.26 3.45 5.57
N MET A 166 -20.79 2.23 5.41
CA MET A 166 -20.65 1.16 6.39
C MET A 166 -19.19 0.78 6.61
N PHE A 167 -18.40 0.61 5.53
CA PHE A 167 -16.97 0.35 5.62
C PHE A 167 -16.25 1.45 6.40
N GLN A 168 -16.45 2.74 6.04
CA GLN A 168 -15.79 3.85 6.72
C GLN A 168 -16.17 3.96 8.19
N LYS A 169 -17.43 3.69 8.54
CA LYS A 169 -17.92 3.71 9.94
C LYS A 169 -17.32 2.56 10.77
N SER A 170 -16.93 1.47 10.13
CA SER A 170 -16.34 0.30 10.82
C SER A 170 -14.86 0.45 11.14
N LEU A 171 -14.21 1.49 10.62
CA LEU A 171 -12.82 1.76 10.90
C LEU A 171 -12.65 2.52 12.22
N SER A 172 -11.62 2.16 12.98
CA SER A 172 -11.20 2.89 14.18
C SER A 172 -10.05 3.83 13.83
N ASP A 173 -10.21 5.11 14.17
CA ASP A 173 -9.25 6.15 13.85
C ASP A 173 -8.14 6.21 14.91
N HIS A 174 -6.88 6.20 14.48
CA HIS A 174 -5.72 6.45 15.33
C HIS A 174 -5.11 7.82 15.00
N ALA A 175 -4.57 8.50 16.02
CA ALA A 175 -4.01 9.85 15.90
C ALA A 175 -2.88 10.00 14.86
N SER A 176 -2.21 8.90 14.47
CA SER A 176 -1.18 8.91 13.44
C SER A 176 -1.71 8.99 12.01
N GLY A 177 -3.02 8.93 11.79
CA GLY A 177 -3.63 8.81 10.46
C GLY A 177 -3.87 7.37 10.00
N VAL A 178 -3.54 6.37 10.82
CA VAL A 178 -3.93 4.97 10.59
C VAL A 178 -5.42 4.81 10.88
N ARG A 179 -6.11 4.07 10.01
CA ARG A 179 -7.49 3.65 10.18
C ARG A 179 -7.56 2.13 10.24
N LEU A 180 -7.85 1.61 11.42
CA LEU A 180 -7.85 0.17 11.68
C LEU A 180 -9.21 -0.46 11.40
N LEU A 181 -9.24 -1.50 10.56
CA LEU A 181 -10.29 -2.50 10.56
C LEU A 181 -9.80 -3.69 11.41
N ALA A 182 -10.33 -3.80 12.61
CA ALA A 182 -9.87 -4.79 13.56
C ALA A 182 -10.41 -6.20 13.29
N ALA A 183 -9.67 -7.21 13.72
CA ALA A 183 -10.16 -8.58 13.82
C ALA A 183 -11.25 -8.71 14.89
N SER A 184 -12.10 -9.74 14.77
CA SER A 184 -12.99 -10.10 15.86
C SER A 184 -12.20 -10.64 17.06
N PRO A 185 -12.56 -10.26 18.30
CA PRO A 185 -11.95 -10.84 19.49
C PRO A 185 -12.43 -12.28 19.79
N HIS A 186 -13.41 -12.78 19.05
CA HIS A 186 -14.02 -14.08 19.28
C HIS A 186 -13.48 -15.14 18.32
N LEU A 187 -12.86 -16.19 18.84
CA LEU A 187 -12.35 -17.33 18.05
C LEU A 187 -13.43 -18.00 17.19
N ALA A 188 -14.68 -18.01 17.68
CA ALA A 188 -15.81 -18.58 16.93
C ALA A 188 -16.11 -17.85 15.63
N ASP A 189 -15.73 -16.58 15.53
CA ASP A 189 -15.98 -15.74 14.37
C ASP A 189 -14.98 -15.96 13.22
N ALA A 190 -13.93 -16.74 13.42
CA ALA A 190 -12.91 -17.02 12.41
C ALA A 190 -13.49 -17.51 11.08
N ARG A 191 -14.58 -18.29 11.13
CA ARG A 191 -15.26 -18.86 9.96
C ARG A 191 -16.19 -17.88 9.23
N LEU A 192 -16.35 -16.68 9.74
CA LEU A 192 -17.26 -15.67 9.17
C LEU A 192 -16.61 -14.80 8.11
N ALA A 193 -15.29 -14.81 8.03
CA ALA A 193 -14.56 -14.16 6.96
C ALA A 193 -14.76 -14.97 5.66
N THR A 194 -15.60 -14.45 4.75
CA THR A 194 -15.84 -15.07 3.45
C THR A 194 -14.91 -14.47 2.39
N VAL A 195 -14.51 -15.26 1.40
CA VAL A 195 -13.71 -14.78 0.25
C VAL A 195 -14.36 -13.57 -0.41
N HIS A 196 -15.68 -13.61 -0.59
CA HIS A 196 -16.44 -12.53 -1.23
C HIS A 196 -16.45 -11.26 -0.37
N GLY A 197 -16.76 -11.38 0.93
CA GLY A 197 -16.75 -10.24 1.86
C GLY A 197 -15.38 -9.60 1.97
N VAL A 198 -14.32 -10.42 2.05
CA VAL A 198 -12.93 -9.94 2.10
C VAL A 198 -12.54 -9.22 0.80
N ALA A 199 -12.93 -9.75 -0.37
CA ALA A 199 -12.69 -9.09 -1.66
C ALA A 199 -13.36 -7.70 -1.72
N GLN A 200 -14.61 -7.59 -1.25
CA GLN A 200 -15.33 -6.32 -1.19
C GLN A 200 -14.66 -5.33 -0.24
N ILE A 201 -14.28 -5.77 0.96
CA ILE A 201 -13.58 -4.95 1.96
C ILE A 201 -12.27 -4.41 1.38
N LEU A 202 -11.45 -5.28 0.79
CA LEU A 202 -10.19 -4.89 0.16
C LEU A 202 -10.41 -3.87 -0.97
N ALA A 203 -11.39 -4.10 -1.84
CA ALA A 203 -11.73 -3.19 -2.92
C ALA A 203 -12.15 -1.80 -2.41
N MET A 204 -12.91 -1.74 -1.29
CA MET A 204 -13.30 -0.48 -0.66
C MET A 204 -12.11 0.21 0.00
N ALA A 205 -11.24 -0.52 0.68
CA ALA A 205 -10.01 0.00 1.27
C ALA A 205 -9.12 0.64 0.19
N ARG A 206 -8.85 -0.08 -0.91
CA ARG A 206 -8.03 0.41 -2.03
C ARG A 206 -8.60 1.64 -2.74
N LYS A 207 -9.93 1.83 -2.73
CA LYS A 207 -10.59 3.02 -3.29
C LYS A 207 -10.63 4.20 -2.34
N SER A 208 -10.52 3.96 -1.02
CA SER A 208 -10.72 4.98 0.00
C SER A 208 -9.44 5.53 0.61
N PHE A 209 -8.33 4.80 0.47
CA PHE A 209 -7.05 5.14 1.07
C PHE A 209 -5.93 5.16 0.04
N PRO A 210 -4.89 5.98 0.22
CA PRO A 210 -3.70 5.96 -0.63
C PRO A 210 -2.82 4.74 -0.40
N GLN A 211 -2.91 4.09 0.77
CA GLN A 211 -2.12 2.92 1.16
C GLN A 211 -2.99 1.95 1.97
N VAL A 212 -2.78 0.65 1.77
CA VAL A 212 -3.43 -0.43 2.52
C VAL A 212 -2.37 -1.39 3.04
N VAL A 213 -2.36 -1.64 4.35
CA VAL A 213 -1.54 -2.68 4.98
C VAL A 213 -2.47 -3.75 5.53
N VAL A 214 -2.16 -5.01 5.27
CA VAL A 214 -2.93 -6.16 5.77
C VAL A 214 -2.00 -7.04 6.59
N ASP A 215 -2.34 -7.28 7.86
CA ASP A 215 -1.63 -8.21 8.73
C ASP A 215 -2.28 -9.59 8.64
N LEU A 216 -1.52 -10.59 8.18
CA LEU A 216 -2.00 -11.94 7.85
C LEU A 216 -1.45 -13.00 8.80
N GLU A 217 -2.28 -13.99 9.08
CA GLU A 217 -1.83 -15.26 9.71
C GLU A 217 -1.10 -16.17 8.71
N ASP A 218 -0.43 -17.21 9.23
CA ASP A 218 0.25 -18.24 8.43
C ASP A 218 -0.64 -19.48 8.14
N CYS A 219 -1.95 -19.28 7.94
CA CYS A 219 -2.92 -20.37 7.79
C CYS A 219 -3.39 -20.64 6.35
N PHE A 220 -3.16 -19.74 5.41
CA PHE A 220 -3.41 -19.89 3.95
C PHE A 220 -4.80 -20.40 3.56
N HIS A 221 -5.87 -19.97 4.27
CA HIS A 221 -7.24 -20.18 3.82
C HIS A 221 -7.52 -19.35 2.56
N ASP A 222 -8.59 -19.69 1.82
CA ASP A 222 -8.89 -19.10 0.52
C ASP A 222 -8.98 -17.57 0.54
N GLU A 223 -9.53 -16.98 1.61
CA GLU A 223 -9.61 -15.53 1.79
C GLU A 223 -8.24 -14.87 1.98
N GLN A 224 -7.29 -15.57 2.63
CA GLN A 224 -5.92 -15.08 2.77
C GLN A 224 -5.13 -15.25 1.48
N VAL A 225 -5.33 -16.34 0.76
CA VAL A 225 -4.74 -16.55 -0.57
C VAL A 225 -5.19 -15.43 -1.51
N LEU A 226 -6.47 -15.06 -1.48
CA LEU A 226 -6.98 -13.91 -2.25
C LEU A 226 -6.23 -12.62 -1.91
N LEU A 227 -6.01 -12.33 -0.62
CA LEU A 227 -5.30 -11.12 -0.18
C LEU A 227 -3.84 -11.12 -0.66
N LEU A 228 -3.16 -12.27 -0.56
CA LEU A 228 -1.79 -12.43 -1.05
C LEU A 228 -1.67 -12.25 -2.57
N GLN A 229 -2.60 -12.80 -3.34
CA GLN A 229 -2.63 -12.64 -4.79
C GLN A 229 -2.95 -11.21 -5.24
N GLN A 230 -3.67 -10.43 -4.43
CA GLN A 230 -3.98 -9.03 -4.70
C GLN A 230 -2.99 -8.04 -4.07
N ALA A 231 -2.04 -8.51 -3.28
CA ALA A 231 -1.01 -7.67 -2.70
C ALA A 231 -0.07 -7.13 -3.79
N SER A 232 0.35 -5.88 -3.65
CA SER A 232 1.41 -5.29 -4.48
C SER A 232 2.79 -5.75 -3.99
N ASP A 233 2.93 -5.83 -2.66
CA ASP A 233 4.12 -6.26 -1.96
C ASP A 233 3.75 -7.20 -0.81
N ILE A 234 4.54 -8.24 -0.59
CA ILE A 234 4.39 -9.19 0.51
C ILE A 234 5.65 -9.12 1.37
N LEU A 235 5.50 -8.69 2.62
CA LEU A 235 6.57 -8.69 3.61
C LEU A 235 6.50 -10.00 4.41
N LEU A 236 7.40 -10.91 4.13
CA LEU A 236 7.50 -12.16 4.87
C LEU A 236 8.52 -12.00 6.01
N VAL A 237 7.99 -11.87 7.22
CA VAL A 237 8.78 -11.61 8.43
C VAL A 237 9.31 -12.93 8.99
N CYS A 238 10.62 -13.05 9.06
CA CYS A 238 11.33 -14.24 9.55
C CYS A 238 12.41 -13.87 10.59
N ARG A 239 12.99 -14.88 11.21
CA ARG A 239 14.15 -14.79 12.09
C ARG A 239 15.27 -15.67 11.56
N LEU A 240 16.51 -15.40 11.94
CA LEU A 240 17.67 -16.22 11.59
C LEU A 240 17.84 -17.45 12.49
N ASP A 241 16.74 -18.18 12.73
CA ASP A 241 16.76 -19.48 13.38
C ASP A 241 16.28 -20.58 12.43
N PHE A 242 16.68 -21.82 12.68
CA PHE A 242 16.41 -22.98 11.82
C PHE A 242 14.90 -23.15 11.53
N THR A 243 14.08 -23.05 12.55
CA THR A 243 12.63 -23.27 12.44
C THR A 243 11.98 -22.20 11.58
N SER A 244 12.34 -20.94 11.81
CA SER A 244 11.83 -19.81 11.05
C SER A 244 12.24 -19.89 9.59
N LEU A 245 13.52 -20.15 9.29
CA LEU A 245 14.01 -20.29 7.92
C LEU A 245 13.38 -21.45 7.18
N ARG A 246 13.22 -22.62 7.84
CA ARG A 246 12.56 -23.77 7.25
C ARG A 246 11.11 -23.44 6.85
N LYS A 247 10.37 -22.79 7.72
CA LYS A 247 8.99 -22.35 7.42
C LYS A 247 8.97 -21.31 6.32
N THR A 248 9.91 -20.36 6.32
CA THR A 248 10.07 -19.38 5.23
C THR A 248 10.24 -20.06 3.89
N CYS A 249 11.11 -21.10 3.79
CA CYS A 249 11.26 -21.89 2.57
C CYS A 249 9.93 -22.53 2.15
N GLN A 250 9.22 -23.15 3.08
CA GLN A 250 7.91 -23.78 2.80
C GLN A 250 6.88 -22.78 2.27
N ILE A 251 6.83 -21.59 2.84
CA ILE A 251 5.93 -20.51 2.39
C ILE A 251 6.33 -20.03 0.99
N LEU A 252 7.62 -19.82 0.73
CA LEU A 252 8.11 -19.42 -0.59
C LEU A 252 7.80 -20.47 -1.67
N ASP A 253 7.93 -21.77 -1.34
CA ASP A 253 7.57 -22.87 -2.24
C ASP A 253 6.05 -22.91 -2.49
N TYR A 254 5.25 -22.57 -1.49
CA TYR A 254 3.81 -22.46 -1.62
C TYR A 254 3.39 -21.25 -2.47
N PHE A 255 4.07 -20.13 -2.34
CA PHE A 255 3.83 -18.96 -3.18
C PHE A 255 4.07 -19.23 -4.67
N VAL A 256 5.05 -20.07 -5.01
CA VAL A 256 5.23 -20.52 -6.39
C VAL A 256 4.01 -21.28 -6.92
N LYS A 257 3.35 -22.10 -6.07
CA LYS A 257 2.12 -22.82 -6.46
C LYS A 257 0.90 -21.92 -6.60
N LEU A 258 0.94 -20.75 -5.98
CA LEU A 258 -0.10 -19.72 -6.06
C LEU A 258 0.17 -18.69 -7.18
N ASP A 259 1.19 -18.91 -8.02
CA ASP A 259 1.66 -17.99 -9.07
C ASP A 259 2.05 -16.59 -8.52
N ILE A 260 2.47 -16.51 -7.25
CA ILE A 260 3.00 -15.29 -6.63
C ILE A 260 4.50 -15.18 -6.98
N PRO A 261 4.90 -14.13 -7.74
CA PRO A 261 6.28 -13.99 -8.18
C PRO A 261 7.19 -13.64 -7.00
N ARG A 262 8.40 -14.20 -6.97
CA ARG A 262 9.39 -13.91 -5.92
C ARG A 262 9.76 -12.42 -5.83
N SER A 263 9.67 -11.67 -6.92
CA SER A 263 9.91 -10.23 -6.94
C SER A 263 8.90 -9.42 -6.11
N GLN A 264 7.73 -9.99 -5.85
CA GLN A 264 6.68 -9.40 -4.99
C GLN A 264 6.92 -9.69 -3.51
N VAL A 265 7.81 -10.64 -3.18
CA VAL A 265 8.07 -11.08 -1.80
C VAL A 265 9.38 -10.49 -1.28
N GLN A 266 9.27 -9.70 -0.23
CA GLN A 266 10.41 -9.11 0.48
C GLN A 266 10.60 -9.83 1.82
N LEU A 267 11.80 -10.35 2.05
CA LEU A 267 12.15 -11.02 3.29
C LEU A 267 12.61 -10.01 4.33
N VAL A 268 11.91 -9.95 5.46
CA VAL A 268 12.22 -9.06 6.58
C VAL A 268 12.78 -9.91 7.72
N VAL A 269 14.07 -9.77 7.98
CA VAL A 269 14.72 -10.40 9.13
C VAL A 269 14.46 -9.55 10.37
N ASN A 270 13.57 -10.02 11.22
CA ASN A 270 13.26 -9.35 12.49
C ASN A 270 14.09 -9.95 13.63
N GLN A 271 14.26 -9.15 14.69
CA GLN A 271 15.02 -9.52 15.89
C GLN A 271 16.49 -9.87 15.58
N TYR A 272 17.08 -9.23 14.58
CA TYR A 272 18.46 -9.48 14.15
C TYR A 272 19.48 -9.09 15.24
N GLY A 273 20.48 -9.94 15.44
CA GLY A 273 21.55 -9.76 16.44
C GLY A 273 21.31 -10.57 17.72
N GLN A 274 20.45 -11.59 17.69
CA GLN A 274 20.27 -12.51 18.82
C GLN A 274 21.43 -13.51 18.91
N PRO A 275 21.77 -13.97 20.13
CA PRO A 275 22.72 -15.05 20.29
C PRO A 275 22.24 -16.34 19.59
N GLY A 276 23.11 -17.00 18.85
CA GLY A 276 22.81 -18.28 18.20
C GLY A 276 22.10 -18.16 16.85
N GLU A 277 22.06 -16.98 16.25
CA GLU A 277 21.56 -16.81 14.87
C GLU A 277 22.39 -17.57 13.85
N LEU A 278 21.70 -18.04 12.81
CA LEU A 278 22.36 -18.62 11.64
C LEU A 278 23.06 -17.52 10.83
N PRO A 279 24.21 -17.81 10.19
CA PRO A 279 24.88 -16.87 9.32
C PRO A 279 23.97 -16.41 8.18
N ILE A 280 23.99 -15.11 7.87
CA ILE A 280 23.19 -14.53 6.78
C ILE A 280 23.41 -15.28 5.47
N LYS A 281 24.66 -15.62 5.15
CA LYS A 281 25.00 -16.35 3.92
C LYS A 281 24.31 -17.71 3.85
N ASP A 282 24.34 -18.47 4.95
CA ASP A 282 23.70 -19.80 4.99
C ASP A 282 22.19 -19.69 4.86
N ALA A 283 21.59 -18.63 5.45
CA ALA A 283 20.18 -18.33 5.30
C ALA A 283 19.81 -17.93 3.86
N GLU A 284 20.59 -17.06 3.21
CA GLU A 284 20.42 -16.67 1.81
C GLU A 284 20.55 -17.87 0.86
N ASP A 285 21.56 -18.73 1.09
CA ASP A 285 21.76 -19.95 0.30
C ASP A 285 20.56 -20.92 0.43
N ALA A 286 20.01 -21.07 1.64
CA ALA A 286 18.83 -21.90 1.89
C ALA A 286 17.55 -21.34 1.26
N LEU A 287 17.35 -20.03 1.32
CA LEU A 287 16.17 -19.34 0.81
C LEU A 287 16.22 -19.11 -0.70
N GLY A 288 17.41 -19.18 -1.31
CA GLY A 288 17.63 -18.84 -2.72
C GLY A 288 17.36 -17.38 -3.04
N GLN A 289 17.42 -16.50 -2.04
CA GLN A 289 17.11 -15.08 -2.15
C GLN A 289 17.96 -14.27 -1.15
N ARG A 290 18.37 -13.06 -1.57
CA ARG A 290 19.09 -12.15 -0.68
C ARG A 290 18.19 -11.58 0.41
N LEU A 291 18.76 -11.42 1.59
CA LEU A 291 18.14 -10.74 2.71
C LEU A 291 18.56 -9.27 2.68
N THR A 292 17.58 -8.37 2.59
CA THR A 292 17.83 -6.94 2.37
C THR A 292 17.39 -6.07 3.53
N LEU A 293 16.43 -6.51 4.34
CA LEU A 293 15.93 -5.75 5.46
C LEU A 293 16.16 -6.48 6.79
N PHE A 294 16.74 -5.76 7.75
CA PHE A 294 17.06 -6.27 9.07
C PHE A 294 16.54 -5.31 10.14
N ILE A 295 15.67 -5.82 11.03
CA ILE A 295 15.19 -5.08 12.19
C ILE A 295 15.94 -5.60 13.42
N PRO A 296 16.70 -4.76 14.13
CA PRO A 296 17.55 -5.19 15.22
C PRO A 296 16.75 -5.70 16.42
N HIS A 297 17.36 -6.61 17.16
CA HIS A 297 16.80 -7.17 18.39
C HIS A 297 16.88 -6.16 19.54
N ASP A 298 15.76 -5.57 19.91
CA ASP A 298 15.61 -4.71 21.08
C ASP A 298 14.31 -5.04 21.84
N PRO A 299 14.31 -6.15 22.62
CA PRO A 299 13.11 -6.60 23.29
C PRO A 299 12.61 -5.66 24.39
N LYS A 300 13.49 -4.80 24.93
CA LYS A 300 13.09 -3.84 25.98
C LYS A 300 12.23 -2.75 25.39
N THR A 301 12.71 -2.11 24.32
CA THR A 301 11.99 -1.06 23.60
C THR A 301 10.70 -1.57 22.99
N VAL A 302 10.75 -2.73 22.31
CA VAL A 302 9.57 -3.33 21.66
C VAL A 302 8.48 -3.68 22.67
N ARG A 303 8.83 -4.37 23.78
CA ARG A 303 7.85 -4.73 24.82
C ARG A 303 7.24 -3.51 25.49
N ARG A 304 8.05 -2.48 25.79
CA ARG A 304 7.55 -1.24 26.40
C ARG A 304 6.52 -0.57 25.50
N ALA A 305 6.82 -0.42 24.22
CA ALA A 305 5.93 0.17 23.23
C ALA A 305 4.64 -0.64 23.08
N ASN A 306 4.75 -1.94 22.85
CA ASN A 306 3.60 -2.84 22.70
C ASN A 306 2.70 -2.86 23.94
N ASN A 307 3.29 -2.93 25.15
CA ASN A 307 2.52 -2.92 26.40
C ASN A 307 1.83 -1.57 26.66
N ALA A 308 2.36 -0.48 26.12
CA ALA A 308 1.74 0.83 26.20
C ALA A 308 0.70 1.08 25.10
N GLY A 309 0.57 0.19 24.11
CA GLY A 309 -0.29 0.41 22.94
C GLY A 309 0.16 1.57 22.05
N ILE A 310 1.46 1.91 22.10
CA ILE A 310 2.01 3.05 21.33
C ILE A 310 3.05 2.50 20.34
N PRO A 311 2.84 2.65 19.03
CA PRO A 311 3.79 2.20 18.02
C PRO A 311 5.21 2.71 18.28
N ILE A 312 6.21 1.86 18.05
CA ILE A 312 7.64 2.15 18.36
C ILE A 312 8.12 3.41 17.64
N VAL A 313 7.70 3.61 16.40
CA VAL A 313 8.05 4.79 15.59
C VAL A 313 7.48 6.11 16.15
N LEU A 314 6.53 6.03 17.09
CA LEU A 314 5.98 7.19 17.81
C LEU A 314 6.59 7.32 19.20
N SER A 315 6.71 6.21 19.94
CA SER A 315 7.20 6.21 21.33
C SER A 315 8.71 6.34 21.43
N GLU A 316 9.45 5.74 20.48
CA GLU A 316 10.93 5.67 20.50
C GLU A 316 11.51 5.94 19.09
N PRO A 317 11.26 7.11 18.49
CA PRO A 317 11.60 7.39 17.08
C PRO A 317 13.11 7.33 16.79
N HIS A 318 13.94 7.50 17.81
CA HIS A 318 15.40 7.44 17.68
C HIS A 318 15.98 6.04 17.89
N SER A 319 15.16 5.05 18.23
CA SER A 319 15.63 3.67 18.36
C SER A 319 16.03 3.09 17.00
N LYS A 320 17.01 2.17 17.00
CA LYS A 320 17.41 1.49 15.77
C LYS A 320 16.24 0.68 15.16
N VAL A 321 15.34 0.16 15.97
CA VAL A 321 14.13 -0.54 15.51
C VAL A 321 13.22 0.43 14.75
N ALA A 322 12.95 1.62 15.31
CA ALA A 322 12.12 2.62 14.64
C ALA A 322 12.74 3.07 13.30
N GLN A 323 14.04 3.34 13.29
CA GLN A 323 14.78 3.72 12.08
C GLN A 323 14.68 2.64 10.99
N SER A 324 14.86 1.36 11.34
CA SER A 324 14.70 0.25 10.38
C SER A 324 13.28 0.14 9.82
N LEU A 325 12.25 0.40 10.65
CA LEU A 325 10.85 0.42 10.23
C LEU A 325 10.53 1.62 9.32
N GLU A 326 11.15 2.77 9.57
CA GLU A 326 11.05 3.94 8.67
C GLU A 326 11.75 3.69 7.33
N GLN A 327 12.93 3.06 7.32
CA GLN A 327 13.62 2.64 6.10
C GLN A 327 12.76 1.67 5.28
N LEU A 328 12.12 0.69 5.94
CA LEU A 328 11.16 -0.20 5.29
C LEU A 328 10.04 0.57 4.59
N ALA A 329 9.42 1.55 5.26
CA ALA A 329 8.33 2.34 4.70
C ALA A 329 8.76 3.20 3.49
N ARG A 330 10.04 3.59 3.43
CA ARG A 330 10.63 4.33 2.30
C ARG A 330 11.09 3.42 1.16
N GLY A 331 11.17 2.10 1.37
CA GLY A 331 11.78 1.17 0.43
C GLY A 331 13.32 1.26 0.40
N GLU A 332 13.92 1.79 1.45
CA GLU A 332 15.36 1.93 1.61
C GLU A 332 15.90 0.70 2.37
N PHE A 333 16.81 -0.04 1.74
CA PHE A 333 17.30 -1.30 2.31
C PHE A 333 18.80 -1.23 2.53
N GLU A 334 19.23 -1.22 3.78
CA GLU A 334 20.64 -1.28 4.16
C GLU A 334 21.00 -2.66 4.72
N ARG A 335 22.05 -3.25 4.17
CA ARG A 335 22.60 -4.52 4.67
C ARG A 335 23.52 -4.24 5.86
N PRO A 336 23.35 -4.94 7.01
CA PRO A 336 24.28 -4.82 8.10
C PRO A 336 25.67 -5.32 7.67
N PRO A 337 26.76 -4.77 8.23
CA PRO A 337 28.11 -5.24 7.96
C PRO A 337 28.22 -6.73 8.32
N THR A 338 28.77 -7.52 7.40
CA THR A 338 28.95 -8.98 7.59
C THR A 338 29.93 -9.25 8.71
N SER A 339 29.46 -9.73 9.87
CA SER A 339 30.32 -10.30 10.88
C SER A 339 30.76 -11.71 10.45
N SER A 340 32.05 -11.92 10.28
CA SER A 340 32.62 -13.24 10.05
C SER A 340 32.44 -14.10 11.31
N SER A 341 31.58 -15.11 11.28
CA SER A 341 31.39 -16.03 12.40
C SER A 341 31.68 -17.49 12.04
N PHE A 342 32.21 -18.21 13.00
CA PHE A 342 32.90 -19.50 12.98
C PHE A 342 32.00 -20.76 12.81
N PHE A 343 30.74 -20.67 12.35
CA PHE A 343 29.80 -21.79 12.41
C PHE A 343 29.46 -22.48 11.07
N SER A 344 30.32 -22.39 10.06
CA SER A 344 30.04 -22.93 8.70
C SER A 344 30.01 -24.46 8.57
N ARG A 345 30.32 -25.24 9.60
CA ARG A 345 30.48 -26.71 9.48
C ARG A 345 29.25 -27.57 9.73
N ALA A 346 28.24 -27.07 10.42
CA ALA A 346 27.08 -27.88 10.81
C ALA A 346 25.95 -27.94 9.75
N TRP A 347 25.89 -26.95 8.87
CA TRP A 347 24.82 -26.84 7.88
C TRP A 347 25.03 -27.68 6.63
N SER A 348 26.27 -27.90 6.20
CA SER A 348 26.59 -28.68 5.00
C SER A 348 26.16 -30.14 5.06
N ALA A 349 26.03 -30.72 6.24
CA ALA A 349 25.57 -32.08 6.43
C ALA A 349 24.05 -32.28 6.33
N SER A 350 23.26 -31.23 6.62
CA SER A 350 21.80 -31.29 6.60
C SER A 350 21.17 -30.89 5.25
N SER A 351 21.88 -30.07 4.45
CA SER A 351 21.40 -29.58 3.14
C SER A 351 21.42 -30.64 2.05
N ILE A 352 22.17 -31.76 2.24
CA ILE A 352 22.23 -32.88 1.29
C ILE A 352 20.91 -33.65 1.21
N GLY A 353 20.06 -33.61 2.25
CA GLY A 353 18.76 -34.27 2.26
C GLY A 353 17.64 -33.54 1.53
N PHE A 354 17.75 -32.23 1.33
CA PHE A 354 16.69 -31.41 0.78
C PHE A 354 16.65 -31.36 -0.75
N ARG A 355 17.82 -31.49 -1.42
CA ARG A 355 17.92 -31.40 -2.90
C ARG A 355 17.57 -32.68 -3.65
N LYS A 356 17.54 -33.86 -2.99
CA LYS A 356 17.32 -35.15 -3.69
C LYS A 356 15.87 -35.57 -3.89
N ARG A 357 14.87 -34.85 -3.36
CA ARG A 357 13.44 -35.20 -3.54
C ARG A 357 12.68 -34.41 -4.61
N ALA A 358 13.29 -33.41 -5.23
CA ALA A 358 12.66 -32.60 -6.28
C ALA A 358 13.01 -33.03 -7.72
N ALA A 359 13.77 -34.14 -7.90
CA ALA A 359 14.21 -34.61 -9.22
C ALA A 359 13.67 -36.00 -9.61
N SER A 360 12.66 -36.52 -8.89
CA SER A 360 12.03 -37.79 -9.29
C SER A 360 10.52 -37.75 -8.93
N THR A 361 9.76 -37.14 -9.76
CA THR A 361 8.39 -37.49 -10.22
C THR A 361 8.00 -36.55 -11.36
#